data_0dc6fea45bc1aa075b4299ca499a6da9
#
_entry.id   0dc6fea45bc1aa075b4299ca499a6da9
#
_cell.length_a   1.000
_cell.length_b   1.000
_cell.length_c   1.000
_cell.angle_alpha   90.00
_cell.angle_beta   90.00
_cell.angle_gamma   90.00
#
_symmetry.space_group_name_H-M   'P 1'
#
loop_
_entity.id
_entity.type
_entity.pdbx_description
1 polymer ?
#
loop_
_entity_poly.entity_id
_entity_poly.type
_entity_poly.pdbx_seq_one_letter_code
_entity_poly.pdbx_strand_id
1 'polypeptide(L)'
;MKNKKIAALLGLLLAGSMAFSLSACGTSSSSSSDTSSTDTSTTTDSSDSSDSSDDSAGFEEIQVDEDNSDQEVGPLTVNAVYFQPIDMEPSGMGLKAADASFHLEADIHANQKGTELGYGKGDFVPDLTVNYDIIDNSTNESVGSGTFMQMNASDGPHYGANIKLDQAGSYKLVLSIESPEKKGWMLHVDPETGVTGKFWTEPLEVTFPNWNYTPQEW
;
A
#
# COMPACT_ATOMS: atom_id res chain seq x y z
N MET A 1 14.50 1.82 -54.96
CA MET A 1 13.30 1.90 -55.81
C MET A 1 12.35 0.79 -55.41
N LYS A 2 11.21 1.11 -54.75
CA LYS A 2 9.87 0.53 -54.92
C LYS A 2 8.95 1.09 -53.82
N ASN A 3 8.15 2.06 -54.25
CA ASN A 3 7.01 2.64 -53.54
C ASN A 3 5.85 1.63 -53.52
N LYS A 4 5.09 1.56 -52.39
CA LYS A 4 3.68 1.13 -52.38
C LYS A 4 3.04 1.83 -51.18
N LYS A 5 2.33 2.89 -51.37
CA LYS A 5 0.90 3.10 -51.70
C LYS A 5 0.00 2.94 -50.46
N ILE A 6 -0.48 4.10 -50.09
CA ILE A 6 -1.56 4.53 -49.21
C ILE A 6 -2.87 3.78 -49.54
N ALA A 7 -3.60 3.38 -48.53
CA ALA A 7 -5.04 3.20 -48.61
C ALA A 7 -5.69 3.83 -47.36
N ALA A 8 -6.35 4.93 -47.63
CA ALA A 8 -7.32 5.56 -46.71
C ALA A 8 -8.63 4.79 -46.77
N LEU A 9 -9.25 4.54 -45.64
CA LEU A 9 -10.65 4.13 -45.54
C LEU A 9 -11.39 5.07 -44.60
N LEU A 10 -12.33 5.75 -45.22
CA LEU A 10 -13.30 6.70 -44.71
C LEU A 10 -14.58 5.93 -44.33
N GLY A 11 -15.26 6.32 -43.27
CA GLY A 11 -16.64 5.92 -42.99
C GLY A 11 -16.87 5.66 -41.50
N LEU A 12 -17.77 6.20 -40.80
CA LEU A 12 -19.11 6.70 -40.98
C LEU A 12 -19.61 7.18 -39.59
N LEU A 13 -20.11 8.37 -39.52
CA LEU A 13 -20.81 8.98 -38.36
C LEU A 13 -22.11 8.21 -38.06
N LEU A 14 -22.37 7.93 -36.78
CA LEU A 14 -23.73 7.72 -36.30
C LEU A 14 -23.92 8.55 -35.03
N ALA A 15 -24.69 9.60 -35.18
CA ALA A 15 -25.26 10.39 -34.10
C ALA A 15 -26.44 9.64 -33.48
N GLY A 16 -26.42 9.49 -32.17
CA GLY A 16 -27.53 8.95 -31.38
C GLY A 16 -27.77 9.87 -30.20
N SER A 17 -28.72 10.79 -30.37
CA SER A 17 -29.28 11.64 -29.32
C SER A 17 -30.23 10.81 -28.45
N MET A 18 -30.02 10.74 -27.13
CA MET A 18 -31.06 10.36 -26.17
C MET A 18 -31.15 11.41 -25.08
N ALA A 19 -32.26 12.12 -25.14
CA ALA A 19 -32.78 12.99 -24.11
C ALA A 19 -33.35 12.14 -22.96
N PHE A 20 -32.99 12.43 -21.72
CA PHE A 20 -33.74 11.97 -20.56
C PHE A 20 -34.20 13.17 -19.72
N SER A 21 -35.49 13.16 -19.56
CA SER A 21 -36.35 14.05 -18.88
C SER A 21 -36.14 14.18 -17.38
N LEU A 22 -36.21 15.45 -16.90
CA LEU A 22 -36.38 15.80 -15.49
C LEU A 22 -37.73 15.31 -14.98
N SER A 23 -37.74 14.82 -13.74
CA SER A 23 -38.97 14.75 -12.93
C SER A 23 -38.67 15.37 -11.57
N ALA A 24 -39.28 16.50 -11.34
CA ALA A 24 -39.35 17.23 -10.08
C ALA A 24 -40.66 16.91 -9.37
N CYS A 25 -40.67 17.15 -8.08
CA CYS A 25 -41.78 17.27 -7.06
C CYS A 25 -41.68 16.18 -6.00
N GLY A 26 -41.71 16.48 -4.70
CA GLY A 26 -42.53 17.46 -4.04
C GLY A 26 -42.19 17.67 -2.57
N THR A 27 -42.45 18.80 -2.18
CA THR A 27 -42.47 19.43 -0.87
C THR A 27 -43.47 18.80 0.10
N SER A 28 -43.14 18.68 1.39
CA SER A 28 -44.11 18.86 2.46
C SER A 28 -43.41 19.22 3.77
N SER A 29 -43.74 20.39 4.24
CA SER A 29 -43.42 21.01 5.52
C SER A 29 -44.42 20.61 6.59
N SER A 30 -43.95 20.55 7.86
CA SER A 30 -44.63 21.05 9.09
C SER A 30 -43.74 20.63 10.29
N SER A 31 -43.13 21.54 10.97
CA SER A 31 -43.50 22.51 12.02
C SER A 31 -43.55 21.92 13.44
N SER A 32 -42.63 22.50 14.26
CA SER A 32 -42.73 22.88 15.69
C SER A 32 -42.79 21.76 16.73
N SER A 33 -42.06 21.83 17.85
CA SER A 33 -41.91 22.90 18.84
C SER A 33 -40.84 22.56 19.87
N ASP A 34 -40.18 23.60 20.34
CA ASP A 34 -39.46 23.88 21.59
C ASP A 34 -39.52 22.88 22.76
N THR A 35 -38.39 22.68 23.44
CA THR A 35 -38.20 23.16 24.79
C THR A 35 -36.72 23.01 25.24
N SER A 36 -36.17 24.10 25.72
CA SER A 36 -34.89 24.31 26.39
C SER A 36 -34.75 23.51 27.70
N SER A 37 -33.53 23.13 28.03
CA SER A 37 -32.97 23.29 29.39
C SER A 37 -31.46 23.11 29.40
N THR A 38 -30.78 24.12 29.80
CA THR A 38 -29.50 24.34 30.45
C THR A 38 -29.04 23.18 31.34
N ASP A 39 -27.79 22.73 31.35
CA ASP A 39 -26.73 23.15 32.26
C ASP A 39 -25.43 22.30 32.14
N THR A 40 -24.33 23.02 32.23
CA THR A 40 -23.11 22.83 33.03
C THR A 40 -22.11 21.75 32.68
N SER A 41 -21.02 22.25 32.11
CA SER A 41 -19.60 21.92 32.21
C SER A 41 -19.18 20.75 33.13
N THR A 42 -18.33 19.87 32.60
CA THR A 42 -17.10 19.49 33.29
C THR A 42 -16.06 19.04 32.27
N THR A 43 -14.99 19.79 32.19
CA THR A 43 -13.70 19.46 31.58
C THR A 43 -13.14 18.23 32.28
N THR A 44 -12.84 17.18 31.53
CA THR A 44 -11.86 16.18 31.97
C THR A 44 -11.00 15.88 30.76
N ASP A 45 -9.80 16.41 30.82
CA ASP A 45 -8.65 16.06 30.03
C ASP A 45 -8.36 14.57 30.33
N SER A 46 -8.51 13.74 29.33
CA SER A 46 -8.00 12.37 29.36
C SER A 46 -7.29 12.18 28.02
N SER A 47 -6.00 12.36 28.08
CA SER A 47 -5.06 11.82 27.09
C SER A 47 -5.28 10.30 27.04
N ASP A 48 -6.13 9.87 26.12
CA ASP A 48 -6.25 8.47 25.73
C ASP A 48 -5.23 8.23 24.63
N SER A 49 -4.09 7.68 25.04
CA SER A 49 -3.21 6.96 24.14
C SER A 49 -3.98 5.71 23.74
N SER A 50 -4.64 5.78 22.59
CA SER A 50 -5.17 4.59 21.93
C SER A 50 -4.01 3.70 21.53
N ASP A 51 -3.63 2.80 22.42
CA ASP A 51 -3.02 1.54 22.09
C ASP A 51 -4.07 0.80 21.24
N SER A 52 -3.97 0.96 19.92
CA SER A 52 -4.70 0.13 18.99
C SER A 52 -4.00 -1.23 18.96
N SER A 53 -4.28 -2.07 19.96
CA SER A 53 -4.17 -3.50 19.80
C SER A 53 -5.20 -3.86 18.73
N ASP A 54 -4.76 -3.83 17.47
CA ASP A 54 -5.53 -4.35 16.35
C ASP A 54 -5.64 -5.86 16.56
N ASP A 55 -6.84 -6.28 16.99
CA ASP A 55 -7.21 -7.68 17.18
C ASP A 55 -7.56 -8.23 15.78
N SER A 56 -6.60 -8.10 14.84
CA SER A 56 -6.73 -8.60 13.49
C SER A 56 -6.66 -10.11 13.51
N ALA A 57 -7.80 -10.70 13.37
CA ALA A 57 -8.10 -12.07 12.92
C ALA A 57 -7.00 -13.14 13.10
N GLY A 58 -6.39 -13.26 14.26
CA GLY A 58 -5.72 -14.49 14.66
C GLY A 58 -4.30 -14.72 14.16
N PHE A 59 -3.65 -13.75 13.51
CA PHE A 59 -2.23 -13.82 13.16
C PHE A 59 -1.40 -12.98 14.13
N GLU A 60 -0.32 -13.56 14.61
CA GLU A 60 0.70 -12.82 15.35
C GLU A 60 1.75 -12.33 14.34
N GLU A 61 1.76 -11.03 14.10
CA GLU A 61 2.77 -10.39 13.27
C GLU A 61 4.08 -10.26 14.04
N ILE A 62 5.17 -10.70 13.40
CA ILE A 62 6.50 -10.62 13.96
C ILE A 62 7.27 -9.56 13.16
N GLN A 63 7.79 -8.55 13.84
CA GLN A 63 8.61 -7.52 13.22
C GLN A 63 9.89 -8.13 12.65
N VAL A 64 10.26 -7.73 11.42
CA VAL A 64 11.54 -8.12 10.81
C VAL A 64 12.70 -7.52 11.59
N ASP A 65 12.57 -6.29 12.05
CA ASP A 65 13.57 -5.61 12.88
C ASP A 65 12.86 -4.77 13.95
N GLU A 66 12.81 -5.27 15.18
CA GLU A 66 12.11 -4.61 16.30
C GLU A 66 12.70 -3.24 16.65
N ASP A 67 14.00 -3.06 16.44
CA ASP A 67 14.71 -1.79 16.73
C ASP A 67 14.50 -0.73 15.65
N ASN A 68 14.11 -1.16 14.44
CA ASN A 68 13.92 -0.33 13.26
C ASN A 68 12.62 -0.66 12.53
N SER A 69 11.51 -0.75 13.23
CA SER A 69 10.23 -1.16 12.65
C SER A 69 9.76 -0.19 11.57
N ASP A 70 9.61 1.09 11.88
CA ASP A 70 9.19 2.11 10.92
C ASP A 70 10.38 2.89 10.37
N GLN A 71 10.59 2.84 9.06
CA GLN A 71 11.65 3.57 8.41
C GLN A 71 11.11 4.59 7.41
N GLU A 72 11.57 5.83 7.51
CA GLU A 72 11.23 6.88 6.55
C GLU A 72 12.26 6.93 5.42
N VAL A 73 11.79 6.80 4.18
CA VAL A 73 12.60 6.93 2.96
C VAL A 73 11.87 7.77 1.91
N GLY A 74 12.46 8.89 1.51
CA GLY A 74 11.78 9.79 0.56
C GLY A 74 10.39 10.19 1.05
N PRO A 75 9.32 9.96 0.27
CA PRO A 75 7.94 10.27 0.63
C PRO A 75 7.22 9.15 1.38
N LEU A 76 7.92 8.10 1.79
CA LEU A 76 7.34 6.87 2.33
C LEU A 76 7.76 6.61 3.78
N THR A 77 6.86 6.00 4.55
CA THR A 77 7.16 5.22 5.75
C THR A 77 6.99 3.76 5.39
N VAL A 78 7.93 2.93 5.78
CA VAL A 78 7.99 1.50 5.45
C VAL A 78 8.18 0.69 6.72
N ASN A 79 7.29 -0.27 6.96
CA ASN A 79 7.40 -1.30 7.99
C ASN A 79 7.53 -2.66 7.31
N ALA A 80 8.13 -3.64 7.98
CA ALA A 80 8.20 -5.02 7.49
C ALA A 80 7.93 -6.02 8.61
N VAL A 81 6.97 -6.90 8.37
CA VAL A 81 6.55 -7.96 9.28
C VAL A 81 6.53 -9.31 8.58
N TYR A 82 6.49 -10.38 9.33
CA TYR A 82 6.23 -11.72 8.80
C TYR A 82 5.36 -12.53 9.76
N PHE A 83 4.59 -13.45 9.20
CA PHE A 83 3.66 -14.31 9.92
C PHE A 83 3.45 -15.61 9.16
N GLN A 84 2.51 -16.45 9.60
CA GLN A 84 2.21 -17.71 8.93
C GLN A 84 1.97 -17.56 7.43
N PRO A 85 2.36 -18.56 6.59
CA PRO A 85 2.05 -18.52 5.16
C PRO A 85 0.56 -18.42 4.91
N ILE A 86 0.17 -17.69 3.88
CA ILE A 86 -1.23 -17.44 3.52
C ILE A 86 -1.61 -18.04 2.16
N ASP A 87 -2.86 -18.43 2.01
CA ASP A 87 -3.44 -18.73 0.70
C ASP A 87 -3.86 -17.44 0.00
N MET A 88 -3.54 -17.34 -1.29
CA MET A 88 -3.78 -16.15 -2.11
C MET A 88 -4.68 -16.46 -3.29
N GLU A 89 -5.57 -15.54 -3.63
CA GLU A 89 -6.39 -15.55 -4.85
C GLU A 89 -6.11 -14.28 -5.70
N PRO A 90 -5.99 -14.44 -7.04
CA PRO A 90 -6.14 -15.68 -7.83
C PRO A 90 -5.00 -16.67 -7.59
N SER A 91 -5.33 -17.94 -7.53
CA SER A 91 -4.37 -19.02 -7.30
C SER A 91 -3.30 -19.08 -8.40
N GLY A 92 -2.07 -19.47 -8.02
CA GLY A 92 -0.93 -19.57 -8.95
C GLY A 92 -0.10 -18.29 -9.03
N MET A 93 -0.42 -17.30 -8.23
CA MET A 93 0.42 -16.13 -8.01
C MET A 93 1.35 -16.40 -6.81
N GLY A 94 2.66 -16.41 -7.04
CA GLY A 94 3.66 -16.64 -6.00
C GLY A 94 3.75 -18.09 -5.48
N LEU A 95 4.43 -18.24 -4.34
CA LEU A 95 4.63 -19.53 -3.66
C LEU A 95 3.36 -19.90 -2.88
N LYS A 96 2.95 -21.18 -2.93
CA LYS A 96 1.80 -21.67 -2.16
C LYS A 96 2.12 -21.67 -0.66
N ALA A 97 1.10 -21.46 0.17
CA ALA A 97 1.26 -21.52 1.63
C ALA A 97 1.93 -22.82 2.10
N ALA A 98 1.51 -23.97 1.57
CA ALA A 98 2.07 -25.29 1.94
C ALA A 98 3.56 -25.47 1.60
N ASP A 99 4.12 -24.67 0.71
CA ASP A 99 5.51 -24.72 0.27
C ASP A 99 6.38 -23.63 0.89
N ALA A 100 5.75 -22.66 1.59
CA ALA A 100 6.39 -21.49 2.19
C ALA A 100 6.79 -21.72 3.65
N SER A 101 7.71 -20.92 4.14
CA SER A 101 8.08 -20.86 5.56
C SER A 101 7.30 -19.79 6.30
N PHE A 102 6.97 -18.68 5.64
CA PHE A 102 6.20 -17.54 6.17
C PHE A 102 5.67 -16.67 5.03
N HIS A 103 4.72 -15.79 5.37
CA HIS A 103 4.38 -14.63 4.55
C HIS A 103 5.22 -13.44 5.02
N LEU A 104 5.91 -12.79 4.10
CA LEU A 104 6.66 -11.56 4.35
C LEU A 104 5.86 -10.39 3.78
N GLU A 105 5.63 -9.39 4.60
CA GLU A 105 4.81 -8.23 4.28
C GLU A 105 5.61 -6.94 4.45
N ALA A 106 5.30 -5.96 3.60
CA ALA A 106 5.78 -4.60 3.72
C ALA A 106 4.59 -3.64 3.67
N ASP A 107 4.37 -2.93 4.77
CA ASP A 107 3.43 -1.82 4.87
C ASP A 107 4.11 -0.55 4.41
N ILE A 108 3.59 0.00 3.32
CA ILE A 108 4.19 1.19 2.70
C ILE A 108 3.15 2.30 2.59
N HIS A 109 3.35 3.32 3.42
CA HIS A 109 2.44 4.43 3.57
C HIS A 109 3.12 5.77 3.25
N ALA A 110 2.33 6.74 2.84
CA ALA A 110 2.82 8.10 2.62
C ALA A 110 3.18 8.78 3.95
N ASN A 111 4.39 9.30 4.07
CA ASN A 111 4.79 10.15 5.19
C ASN A 111 4.42 11.62 4.94
N GLN A 112 4.95 12.55 5.75
CA GLN A 112 4.68 13.98 5.58
C GLN A 112 5.11 14.51 4.20
N LYS A 113 6.20 13.99 3.60
CA LYS A 113 6.62 14.38 2.25
C LYS A 113 5.72 13.78 1.17
N GLY A 114 5.08 12.65 1.44
CA GLY A 114 4.12 12.03 0.54
C GLY A 114 2.90 12.91 0.25
N THR A 115 2.58 13.86 1.16
CA THR A 115 1.50 14.82 0.92
C THR A 115 1.77 15.77 -0.26
N GLU A 116 3.04 15.98 -0.59
CA GLU A 116 3.43 16.77 -1.77
C GLU A 116 3.12 16.05 -3.09
N LEU A 117 2.87 14.73 -3.04
CA LEU A 117 2.46 13.90 -4.17
C LEU A 117 0.94 13.70 -4.26
N GLY A 118 0.18 14.28 -3.31
CA GLY A 118 -1.28 14.21 -3.28
C GLY A 118 -1.84 13.09 -2.40
N TYR A 119 -1.01 12.33 -1.70
CA TYR A 119 -1.46 11.35 -0.70
C TYR A 119 -1.82 12.04 0.62
N GLY A 120 -2.74 11.48 1.38
CA GLY A 120 -2.86 11.79 2.80
C GLY A 120 -1.69 11.17 3.58
N LYS A 121 -1.26 11.80 4.67
CA LYS A 121 -0.28 11.16 5.57
C LYS A 121 -0.89 9.89 6.16
N GLY A 122 -0.20 8.77 6.03
CA GLY A 122 -0.67 7.45 6.44
C GLY A 122 -1.47 6.70 5.37
N ASP A 123 -1.73 7.31 4.21
CA ASP A 123 -2.37 6.59 3.11
C ASP A 123 -1.43 5.51 2.55
N PHE A 124 -1.99 4.35 2.26
CA PHE A 124 -1.29 3.34 1.45
C PHE A 124 -0.89 3.91 0.09
N VAL A 125 0.33 3.64 -0.34
CA VAL A 125 0.82 4.09 -1.66
C VAL A 125 0.73 2.96 -2.67
N PRO A 126 -0.24 2.98 -3.59
CA PRO A 126 -0.47 1.89 -4.53
C PRO A 126 0.52 1.89 -5.69
N ASP A 127 0.54 0.74 -6.40
CA ASP A 127 1.27 0.53 -7.66
C ASP A 127 2.78 0.78 -7.60
N LEU A 128 3.38 0.65 -6.42
CA LEU A 128 4.83 0.57 -6.28
C LEU A 128 5.35 -0.77 -6.86
N THR A 129 6.58 -0.78 -7.37
CA THR A 129 7.32 -2.01 -7.57
C THR A 129 8.27 -2.18 -6.40
N VAL A 130 7.99 -3.14 -5.55
CA VAL A 130 8.74 -3.40 -4.32
C VAL A 130 9.52 -4.69 -4.48
N ASN A 131 10.82 -4.57 -4.69
CA ASN A 131 11.71 -5.72 -4.75
C ASN A 131 12.31 -5.96 -3.36
N TYR A 132 12.45 -7.22 -2.97
CA TYR A 132 13.07 -7.62 -1.73
C TYR A 132 14.31 -8.47 -1.99
N ASP A 133 15.29 -8.37 -1.09
CA ASP A 133 16.47 -9.22 -1.02
C ASP A 133 16.76 -9.58 0.43
N ILE A 134 16.77 -10.87 0.74
CA ILE A 134 17.12 -11.42 2.06
C ILE A 134 18.57 -11.83 2.01
N ILE A 135 19.40 -11.21 2.82
CA ILE A 135 20.85 -11.38 2.78
C ILE A 135 21.31 -11.94 4.13
N ASP A 136 22.05 -13.05 4.09
CA ASP A 136 22.70 -13.64 5.27
C ASP A 136 23.81 -12.71 5.78
N ASN A 137 23.71 -12.26 7.04
CA ASN A 137 24.67 -11.35 7.64
C ASN A 137 26.06 -11.95 7.84
N SER A 138 26.17 -13.28 7.89
CA SER A 138 27.47 -13.97 8.09
C SER A 138 28.26 -14.13 6.80
N THR A 139 27.59 -14.34 5.68
CA THR A 139 28.19 -14.55 4.36
C THR A 139 28.09 -13.33 3.46
N ASN A 140 27.15 -12.44 3.74
CA ASN A 140 26.74 -11.34 2.90
C ASN A 140 26.24 -11.78 1.52
N GLU A 141 25.69 -12.99 1.43
CA GLU A 141 25.10 -13.55 0.22
C GLU A 141 23.57 -13.45 0.28
N SER A 142 22.93 -13.23 -0.87
CA SER A 142 21.48 -13.29 -1.01
C SER A 142 21.02 -14.75 -0.88
N VAL A 143 20.06 -14.98 0.01
CA VAL A 143 19.45 -16.30 0.26
C VAL A 143 18.00 -16.38 -0.25
N GLY A 144 17.42 -15.23 -0.61
CA GLY A 144 16.08 -15.15 -1.19
C GLY A 144 15.80 -13.76 -1.72
N SER A 145 15.27 -13.66 -2.92
CA SER A 145 14.91 -12.37 -3.52
C SER A 145 13.71 -12.50 -4.46
N GLY A 146 13.02 -11.39 -4.68
CA GLY A 146 11.86 -11.34 -5.57
C GLY A 146 11.21 -9.98 -5.59
N THR A 147 9.98 -9.95 -6.11
CA THR A 147 9.13 -8.76 -6.12
C THR A 147 7.86 -9.08 -5.35
N PHE A 148 7.49 -8.23 -4.42
CA PHE A 148 6.22 -8.32 -3.70
C PHE A 148 5.02 -8.09 -4.63
N MET A 149 3.93 -8.75 -4.29
CA MET A 149 2.62 -8.51 -4.89
C MET A 149 1.86 -7.50 -4.02
N GLN A 150 1.18 -6.57 -4.67
CA GLN A 150 0.20 -5.74 -3.99
C GLN A 150 -1.06 -6.56 -3.75
N MET A 151 -1.55 -6.59 -2.52
CA MET A 151 -2.74 -7.35 -2.15
C MET A 151 -3.57 -6.62 -1.09
N ASN A 152 -4.77 -7.14 -0.83
CA ASN A 152 -5.64 -6.66 0.24
C ASN A 152 -5.88 -7.78 1.24
N ALA A 153 -5.83 -7.44 2.51
CA ALA A 153 -6.28 -8.28 3.61
C ALA A 153 -7.40 -7.59 4.39
N SER A 154 -7.83 -8.17 5.51
CA SER A 154 -8.91 -7.62 6.33
C SER A 154 -8.56 -6.30 7.00
N ASP A 155 -7.28 -6.07 7.25
CA ASP A 155 -6.67 -4.88 7.86
C ASP A 155 -6.27 -3.81 6.84
N GLY A 156 -6.20 -4.16 5.56
CA GLY A 156 -5.93 -3.19 4.51
C GLY A 156 -5.08 -3.70 3.35
N PRO A 157 -4.69 -2.79 2.46
CA PRO A 157 -3.79 -3.11 1.36
C PRO A 157 -2.32 -3.06 1.80
N HIS A 158 -1.52 -4.01 1.32
CA HIS A 158 -0.09 -4.13 1.59
C HIS A 158 0.68 -4.72 0.40
N TYR A 159 2.00 -4.82 0.55
CA TYR A 159 2.89 -5.52 -0.38
C TYR A 159 3.45 -6.76 0.29
N GLY A 160 3.31 -7.95 -0.31
CA GLY A 160 3.76 -9.16 0.34
C GLY A 160 4.01 -10.33 -0.60
N ALA A 161 4.62 -11.38 -0.05
CA ALA A 161 4.84 -12.65 -0.71
C ALA A 161 5.05 -13.78 0.30
N ASN A 162 4.60 -14.98 -0.05
CA ASN A 162 5.03 -16.19 0.64
C ASN A 162 6.49 -16.48 0.32
N ILE A 163 7.30 -16.72 1.35
CA ILE A 163 8.75 -16.90 1.25
C ILE A 163 9.15 -18.29 1.76
N LYS A 164 10.13 -18.89 1.13
CA LYS A 164 10.81 -20.09 1.60
C LYS A 164 12.17 -19.73 2.18
N LEU A 165 12.33 -19.91 3.48
CA LEU A 165 13.58 -19.72 4.21
C LEU A 165 13.63 -20.75 5.35
N ASP A 166 14.41 -21.84 5.16
CA ASP A 166 14.41 -22.98 6.07
C ASP A 166 15.41 -22.88 7.22
N GLN A 167 16.36 -21.95 7.13
CA GLN A 167 17.49 -21.86 8.05
C GLN A 167 17.28 -20.76 9.07
N ALA A 168 17.46 -21.08 10.35
CA ALA A 168 17.61 -20.05 11.37
C ALA A 168 18.90 -19.27 11.16
N GLY A 169 18.87 -17.96 11.37
CA GLY A 169 20.06 -17.14 11.17
C GLY A 169 19.83 -15.66 11.45
N SER A 170 20.91 -14.92 11.31
CA SER A 170 20.85 -13.44 11.31
C SER A 170 20.89 -12.95 9.88
N TYR A 171 19.86 -12.22 9.51
CA TYR A 171 19.66 -11.72 8.16
C TYR A 171 19.49 -10.20 8.16
N LYS A 172 19.56 -9.62 6.99
CA LYS A 172 19.04 -8.28 6.70
C LYS A 172 18.05 -8.39 5.54
N LEU A 173 16.95 -7.66 5.65
CA LEU A 173 16.03 -7.46 4.54
C LEU A 173 16.35 -6.12 3.88
N VAL A 174 16.53 -6.13 2.57
CA VAL A 174 16.68 -4.92 1.76
C VAL A 174 15.48 -4.82 0.83
N LEU A 175 14.78 -3.69 0.91
CA LEU A 175 13.69 -3.36 -0.01
C LEU A 175 14.17 -2.28 -0.97
N SER A 176 13.88 -2.48 -2.26
CA SER A 176 14.13 -1.52 -3.34
C SER A 176 12.80 -1.14 -3.98
N ILE A 177 12.41 0.12 -3.84
CA ILE A 177 11.05 0.61 -4.11
C ILE A 177 11.08 1.57 -5.30
N GLU A 178 10.49 1.16 -6.43
CA GLU A 178 10.31 2.03 -7.59
C GLU A 178 8.99 2.80 -7.48
N SER A 179 8.99 4.01 -8.03
CA SER A 179 7.79 4.88 -7.99
C SER A 179 6.64 4.34 -8.84
N PRO A 180 5.38 4.71 -8.55
CA PRO A 180 4.22 4.28 -9.31
C PRO A 180 4.20 4.85 -10.74
N GLU A 181 5.06 5.84 -11.06
CA GLU A 181 5.30 6.31 -12.42
C GLU A 181 5.67 5.16 -13.36
N LYS A 182 6.43 4.17 -12.87
CA LYS A 182 6.81 2.97 -13.65
C LYS A 182 5.61 2.15 -14.10
N LYS A 183 4.48 2.27 -13.40
CA LYS A 183 3.20 1.64 -13.74
C LYS A 183 2.21 2.60 -14.41
N GLY A 184 2.67 3.78 -14.81
CA GLY A 184 1.89 4.73 -15.61
C GLY A 184 1.13 5.78 -14.81
N TRP A 185 1.40 5.93 -13.51
CA TRP A 185 0.83 7.02 -12.73
C TRP A 185 1.39 8.37 -13.18
N MET A 186 0.56 9.38 -13.14
CA MET A 186 0.88 10.75 -13.48
C MET A 186 0.49 11.69 -12.35
N LEU A 187 1.26 12.75 -12.17
CA LEU A 187 0.96 13.82 -11.25
C LEU A 187 0.26 14.96 -12.00
N HIS A 188 -0.82 15.49 -11.41
CA HIS A 188 -1.45 16.72 -11.87
C HIS A 188 -0.68 17.90 -11.27
N VAL A 189 -0.05 18.71 -12.09
CA VAL A 189 0.93 19.72 -11.66
C VAL A 189 0.58 21.16 -12.10
N ASP A 190 -0.69 21.45 -12.41
CA ASP A 190 -1.08 22.81 -12.71
C ASP A 190 -0.96 23.73 -11.46
N PRO A 191 -0.74 25.05 -11.67
CA PRO A 191 -0.42 25.95 -10.56
C PRO A 191 -1.55 26.15 -9.53
N GLU A 192 -2.81 25.85 -9.87
CA GLU A 192 -3.96 26.15 -9.01
C GLU A 192 -4.39 24.95 -8.18
N THR A 193 -4.36 23.75 -8.76
CA THR A 193 -4.92 22.53 -8.16
C THR A 193 -3.96 21.35 -8.16
N GLY A 194 -2.78 21.51 -8.74
CA GLY A 194 -1.80 20.46 -8.87
C GLY A 194 -1.00 20.19 -7.60
N VAL A 195 -0.33 19.07 -7.58
CA VAL A 195 0.65 18.69 -6.54
C VAL A 195 1.99 19.39 -6.78
N THR A 196 2.77 19.56 -5.72
CA THR A 196 4.07 20.27 -5.78
C THR A 196 5.26 19.32 -5.84
N GLY A 197 5.06 18.05 -5.45
CA GLY A 197 6.08 17.02 -5.45
C GLY A 197 6.37 16.43 -6.83
N LYS A 198 7.34 15.53 -6.85
CA LYS A 198 7.70 14.72 -8.03
C LYS A 198 7.94 13.29 -7.60
N PHE A 199 7.62 12.35 -8.46
CA PHE A 199 8.04 10.97 -8.26
C PHE A 199 9.57 10.86 -8.25
N TRP A 200 10.08 9.90 -7.51
CA TRP A 200 11.50 9.55 -7.52
C TRP A 200 11.84 8.74 -8.77
N THR A 201 13.03 8.94 -9.30
CA THR A 201 13.49 8.32 -10.54
C THR A 201 14.37 7.09 -10.32
N GLU A 202 15.15 7.11 -9.23
CA GLU A 202 15.95 5.97 -8.79
C GLU A 202 15.23 5.24 -7.67
N PRO A 203 15.30 3.91 -7.57
CA PRO A 203 14.66 3.17 -6.49
C PRO A 203 15.06 3.68 -5.12
N LEU A 204 14.10 3.80 -4.21
CA LEU A 204 14.36 4.08 -2.79
C LEU A 204 14.75 2.78 -2.10
N GLU A 205 15.84 2.78 -1.36
CA GLU A 205 16.31 1.60 -0.63
C GLU A 205 16.02 1.74 0.87
N VAL A 206 15.46 0.69 1.46
CA VAL A 206 15.24 0.54 2.90
C VAL A 206 15.90 -0.75 3.34
N THR A 207 16.60 -0.72 4.47
CA THR A 207 17.27 -1.90 5.02
C THR A 207 16.84 -2.13 6.46
N PHE A 208 16.42 -3.35 6.77
CA PHE A 208 16.15 -3.87 8.10
C PHE A 208 17.32 -4.80 8.47
N PRO A 209 18.34 -4.31 9.20
CA PRO A 209 19.63 -5.03 9.32
C PRO A 209 19.65 -6.15 10.36
N ASN A 210 18.70 -6.18 11.30
CA ASN A 210 18.77 -7.00 12.51
C ASN A 210 17.71 -8.10 12.54
N TRP A 211 17.43 -8.74 11.43
CA TRP A 211 16.46 -9.82 11.37
C TRP A 211 17.03 -11.12 11.92
N ASN A 212 16.70 -11.44 13.16
CA ASN A 212 17.06 -12.71 13.80
C ASN A 212 15.94 -13.73 13.59
N TYR A 213 15.98 -14.40 12.45
CA TYR A 213 14.95 -15.35 12.03
C TYR A 213 15.16 -16.73 12.64
N THR A 214 14.07 -17.32 13.13
CA THR A 214 13.98 -18.74 13.50
C THR A 214 12.72 -19.31 12.83
N PRO A 215 12.83 -20.47 12.13
CA PRO A 215 11.66 -21.15 11.58
C PRO A 215 10.59 -21.37 12.64
N GLN A 216 9.34 -21.01 12.31
CA GLN A 216 8.19 -21.15 13.17
C GLN A 216 7.38 -22.40 12.79
N GLU A 217 6.71 -23.01 13.78
CA GLU A 217 5.64 -23.98 13.57
C GLU A 217 4.30 -23.22 13.73
N TRP A 218 3.70 -22.88 12.59
CA TRP A 218 2.46 -22.13 12.53
C TRP A 218 1.24 -22.98 12.79
#